data_33b7ef2f6b69c8109d8404767b299171
#
_entry.id   33b7ef2f6b69c8109d8404767b299171
#
_cell.length_a   1.000
_cell.length_b   1.000
_cell.length_c   1.000
_cell.angle_alpha   90.00
_cell.angle_beta   90.00
_cell.angle_gamma   90.00
#
_symmetry.space_group_name_H-M   'P 1'
#
loop_
_entity.id
_entity.type
_entity.pdbx_description
1 polymer ?
#
loop_
_entity_poly.entity_id
_entity_poly.type
_entity_poly.pdbx_seq_one_letter_code
_entity_poly.pdbx_strand_id
1 'polypeptide(L)'
;MKQFLRNCFSLSAQNRSTAEGRELTGNVRMKNLGFSPQLLRYFDDNSRRGRLEPADRQSEAENPVCGDWLVLTARVENQQLAQVRFQARGCVAAMACAAALAEALEGLPWEQADGLDLRAAILQRIERLPEASGHALELALTAGRKLFQN
;
A
#
# COMPACT_ATOMS: atom_id res chain seq x y z
N MET A 1 22.22 -8.68 7.54
CA MET A 1 21.57 -7.40 7.29
C MET A 1 22.10 -6.66 6.06
N LYS A 2 23.41 -6.47 5.91
CA LYS A 2 23.98 -5.77 4.74
C LYS A 2 23.75 -6.50 3.40
N GLN A 3 23.78 -7.84 3.38
CA GLN A 3 23.50 -8.64 2.16
C GLN A 3 22.02 -8.61 1.76
N PHE A 4 21.10 -8.56 2.72
CA PHE A 4 19.67 -8.48 2.46
C PHE A 4 19.31 -7.15 1.78
N LEU A 5 19.88 -6.04 2.25
CA LEU A 5 19.69 -4.71 1.67
C LEU A 5 20.26 -4.59 0.26
N ARG A 6 21.40 -5.26 -0.01
CA ARG A 6 22.00 -5.30 -1.35
C ARG A 6 21.14 -6.07 -2.34
N ASN A 7 20.56 -7.19 -1.92
CA ASN A 7 19.68 -7.99 -2.78
C ASN A 7 18.36 -7.29 -3.11
N CYS A 8 17.77 -6.59 -2.14
CA CYS A 8 16.59 -5.77 -2.38
C CYS A 8 16.87 -4.60 -3.34
N PHE A 9 18.05 -3.99 -3.23
CA PHE A 9 18.45 -2.89 -4.09
C PHE A 9 18.74 -3.35 -5.52
N SER A 10 19.39 -4.51 -5.70
CA SER A 10 19.69 -5.03 -7.03
C SER A 10 18.43 -5.52 -7.78
N LEU A 11 17.44 -6.09 -7.06
CA LEU A 11 16.15 -6.48 -7.61
C LEU A 11 15.31 -5.26 -8.05
N SER A 12 15.37 -4.16 -7.29
CA SER A 12 14.67 -2.92 -7.67
C SER A 12 15.30 -2.24 -8.88
N ALA A 13 16.63 -2.36 -9.05
CA ALA A 13 17.33 -1.81 -10.20
C ALA A 13 17.05 -2.62 -11.48
N GLN A 14 16.92 -3.94 -11.38
CA GLN A 14 16.58 -4.80 -12.54
C GLN A 14 15.14 -4.62 -13.01
N ASN A 15 14.20 -4.38 -12.09
CA ASN A 15 12.81 -4.11 -12.44
C ASN A 15 12.60 -2.76 -13.11
N ARG A 16 13.49 -1.80 -12.88
CA ARG A 16 13.38 -0.47 -13.53
C ARG A 16 13.64 -0.51 -15.02
N SER A 17 14.54 -1.38 -15.48
CA SER A 17 14.91 -1.43 -16.90
C SER A 17 13.89 -2.18 -17.76
N THR A 18 13.13 -3.12 -17.18
CA THR A 18 12.10 -3.87 -17.91
C THR A 18 10.72 -3.20 -17.88
N ALA A 19 10.48 -2.31 -16.93
CA ALA A 19 9.21 -1.62 -16.76
C ALA A 19 9.08 -0.35 -17.61
N GLU A 20 10.18 0.27 -18.05
CA GLU A 20 10.18 1.53 -18.77
C GLU A 20 9.42 1.51 -20.10
N GLY A 21 9.42 0.39 -20.81
CA GLY A 21 8.71 0.23 -22.08
C GLY A 21 7.20 0.05 -21.95
N ARG A 22 6.70 -0.44 -20.81
CA ARG A 22 5.27 -0.65 -20.55
C ARG A 22 4.60 0.51 -19.84
N GLU A 23 5.36 1.27 -19.05
CA GLU A 23 4.84 2.39 -18.24
C GLU A 23 4.43 3.60 -19.09
N LEU A 24 5.08 3.84 -20.22
CA LEU A 24 4.87 5.06 -21.03
C LEU A 24 3.46 5.17 -21.62
N THR A 25 2.85 4.06 -22.03
CA THR A 25 1.50 4.09 -22.62
C THR A 25 0.38 4.04 -21.57
N GLY A 26 0.54 3.26 -20.48
CA GLY A 26 -0.40 3.19 -19.39
C GLY A 26 -0.42 4.44 -18.52
N ASN A 27 0.75 4.99 -18.22
CA ASN A 27 0.92 6.16 -17.37
C ASN A 27 0.38 7.46 -18.00
N VAL A 28 0.51 7.62 -19.31
CA VAL A 28 -0.03 8.81 -20.02
C VAL A 28 -1.56 8.81 -19.94
N ARG A 29 -2.19 7.65 -20.13
CA ARG A 29 -3.65 7.52 -20.06
C ARG A 29 -4.19 7.77 -18.64
N MET A 30 -3.48 7.28 -17.61
CA MET A 30 -3.89 7.45 -16.22
C MET A 30 -3.62 8.85 -15.66
N LYS A 31 -2.58 9.54 -16.15
CA LYS A 31 -2.32 10.95 -15.81
C LYS A 31 -3.47 11.86 -16.23
N ASN A 32 -4.13 11.55 -17.34
CA ASN A 32 -5.30 12.28 -17.82
C ASN A 32 -6.52 12.13 -16.92
N LEU A 33 -6.52 11.13 -15.99
CA LEU A 33 -7.56 10.92 -15.00
C LEU A 33 -7.29 11.66 -13.67
N GLY A 34 -6.23 12.48 -13.61
CA GLY A 34 -5.89 13.27 -12.43
C GLY A 34 -5.05 12.54 -11.37
N PHE A 35 -4.54 11.35 -11.68
CA PHE A 35 -3.64 10.64 -10.77
C PHE A 35 -2.24 11.22 -10.80
N SER A 36 -1.64 11.40 -9.63
CA SER A 36 -0.25 11.83 -9.51
C SER A 36 0.71 10.72 -9.98
N PRO A 37 1.93 11.07 -10.43
CA PRO A 37 2.96 10.07 -10.73
C PRO A 37 3.28 9.19 -9.53
N GLN A 38 3.25 9.73 -8.31
CA GLN A 38 3.50 8.98 -7.09
C GLN A 38 2.41 7.95 -6.82
N LEU A 39 1.14 8.33 -6.99
CA LEU A 39 0.03 7.40 -6.86
C LEU A 39 0.18 6.21 -7.82
N LEU A 40 0.54 6.48 -9.07
CA LEU A 40 0.74 5.44 -10.09
C LEU A 40 1.91 4.52 -9.75
N ARG A 41 2.98 5.04 -9.13
CA ARG A 41 4.08 4.21 -8.63
C ARG A 41 3.61 3.21 -7.58
N TYR A 42 2.77 3.64 -6.63
CA TYR A 42 2.21 2.75 -5.62
C TYR A 42 1.25 1.74 -6.23
N PHE A 43 0.48 2.14 -7.23
CA PHE A 43 -0.37 1.21 -7.96
C PHE A 43 0.43 0.10 -8.65
N ASP A 44 1.59 0.42 -9.21
CA ASP A 44 2.45 -0.54 -9.89
C ASP A 44 3.34 -1.34 -8.93
N ASP A 45 3.46 -0.92 -7.67
CA ASP A 45 4.29 -1.58 -6.67
C ASP A 45 3.63 -2.87 -6.17
N ASN A 46 4.20 -4.00 -6.55
CA ASN A 46 3.75 -5.32 -6.15
C ASN A 46 4.51 -5.88 -4.94
N SER A 47 5.47 -5.15 -4.38
CA SER A 47 6.39 -5.66 -3.35
C SER A 47 5.69 -6.13 -2.07
N ARG A 48 4.54 -5.53 -1.74
CA ARG A 48 3.76 -5.86 -0.55
C ARG A 48 2.41 -6.50 -0.85
N ARG A 49 2.16 -6.84 -2.11
CA ARG A 49 0.95 -7.58 -2.49
C ARG A 49 1.04 -9.02 -2.01
N GLY A 50 -0.07 -9.53 -1.52
CA GLY A 50 -0.19 -10.90 -1.07
C GLY A 50 -0.77 -10.99 0.33
N ARG A 51 -0.61 -12.17 0.92
CA ARG A 51 -1.11 -12.47 2.26
C ARG A 51 -0.03 -13.21 3.04
N LEU A 52 0.12 -12.85 4.30
CA LEU A 52 0.98 -13.59 5.23
C LEU A 52 0.19 -14.74 5.84
N GLU A 53 0.78 -15.93 5.82
CA GLU A 53 0.23 -17.11 6.49
C GLU A 53 1.38 -17.87 7.16
N PRO A 54 1.39 -17.99 8.50
CA PRO A 54 0.47 -17.34 9.44
C PRO A 54 0.68 -15.84 9.55
N ALA A 55 -0.37 -15.11 9.92
CA ALA A 55 -0.32 -13.70 10.27
C ALA A 55 -0.65 -13.51 11.74
N ASP A 56 0.04 -12.57 12.40
CA ASP A 56 -0.26 -12.23 13.79
C ASP A 56 -1.44 -11.28 13.89
N ARG A 57 -1.64 -10.47 12.86
CA ARG A 57 -2.74 -9.53 12.75
C ARG A 57 -3.33 -9.57 11.35
N GLN A 58 -4.64 -9.41 11.30
CA GLN A 58 -5.37 -9.36 10.04
C GLN A 58 -6.55 -8.39 10.19
N SER A 59 -6.81 -7.63 9.15
CA SER A 59 -8.01 -6.81 9.05
C SER A 59 -8.58 -6.87 7.65
N GLU A 60 -9.86 -6.58 7.56
CA GLU A 60 -10.59 -6.55 6.30
C GLU A 60 -11.53 -5.36 6.27
N ALA A 61 -11.61 -4.71 5.14
CA ALA A 61 -12.55 -3.63 4.88
C ALA A 61 -13.15 -3.78 3.49
N GLU A 62 -14.39 -3.42 3.36
CA GLU A 62 -15.11 -3.43 2.09
C GLU A 62 -15.95 -2.16 1.97
N ASN A 63 -15.99 -1.61 0.76
CA ASN A 63 -16.92 -0.54 0.43
C ASN A 63 -18.14 -1.16 -0.24
N PRO A 64 -19.31 -1.22 0.44
CA PRO A 64 -20.48 -1.91 -0.11
C PRO A 64 -21.08 -1.22 -1.34
N VAL A 65 -20.76 0.06 -1.56
CA VAL A 65 -21.31 0.84 -2.69
C VAL A 65 -20.59 0.49 -3.99
N CYS A 66 -19.25 0.44 -3.98
CA CYS A 66 -18.47 0.14 -5.19
C CYS A 66 -17.88 -1.27 -5.22
N GLY A 67 -17.97 -2.02 -4.13
CA GLY A 67 -17.42 -3.38 -4.03
C GLY A 67 -15.90 -3.44 -3.90
N ASP A 68 -15.25 -2.32 -3.66
CA ASP A 68 -13.82 -2.29 -3.37
C ASP A 68 -13.56 -3.01 -2.04
N TRP A 69 -12.50 -3.80 -2.00
CA TRP A 69 -12.20 -4.69 -0.90
C TRP A 69 -10.70 -4.66 -0.61
N LEU A 70 -10.35 -4.71 0.67
CA LEU A 70 -8.97 -4.68 1.15
C LEU A 70 -8.81 -5.59 2.36
N VAL A 71 -7.81 -6.46 2.30
CA VAL A 71 -7.31 -7.24 3.45
C VAL A 71 -5.88 -6.82 3.73
N LEU A 72 -5.59 -6.55 4.99
CA LEU A 72 -4.23 -6.36 5.51
C LEU A 72 -3.87 -7.56 6.37
N THR A 73 -2.64 -8.03 6.23
CA THR A 73 -2.03 -9.02 7.12
C THR A 73 -0.69 -8.51 7.60
N ALA A 74 -0.39 -8.73 8.85
CA ALA A 74 0.86 -8.28 9.45
C ALA A 74 1.47 -9.34 10.33
N ARG A 75 2.80 -9.39 10.34
CA ARG A 75 3.59 -10.16 11.27
C ARG A 75 4.26 -9.23 12.25
N VAL A 76 4.13 -9.55 13.53
CA VAL A 76 4.70 -8.74 14.62
C VAL A 76 5.90 -9.48 15.22
N GLU A 77 7.06 -8.84 15.19
CA GLU A 77 8.29 -9.37 15.79
C GLU A 77 8.92 -8.27 16.63
N ASN A 78 9.29 -8.59 17.87
CA ASN A 78 9.92 -7.65 18.80
C ASN A 78 9.13 -6.33 18.95
N GLN A 79 7.81 -6.43 19.03
CA GLN A 79 6.89 -5.28 19.12
C GLN A 79 6.93 -4.34 17.91
N GLN A 80 7.39 -4.84 16.77
CA GLN A 80 7.38 -4.12 15.50
C GLN A 80 6.53 -4.85 14.47
N LEU A 81 5.95 -4.09 13.56
CA LEU A 81 5.31 -4.64 12.36
C LEU A 81 6.42 -5.06 11.38
N ALA A 82 6.93 -6.28 11.55
CA ALA A 82 8.06 -6.77 10.76
C ALA A 82 7.73 -6.91 9.28
N GLN A 83 6.51 -7.35 8.99
CA GLN A 83 6.00 -7.48 7.62
C GLN A 83 4.55 -7.06 7.56
N VAL A 84 4.19 -6.35 6.51
CA VAL A 84 2.80 -5.99 6.19
C VAL A 84 2.54 -6.34 4.73
N ARG A 85 1.46 -7.04 4.48
CA ARG A 85 1.03 -7.40 3.13
C ARG A 85 -0.43 -7.06 2.95
N PHE A 86 -0.82 -6.83 1.70
CA PHE A 86 -2.20 -6.52 1.37
C PHE A 86 -2.69 -7.30 0.16
N GLN A 87 -3.96 -7.62 0.19
CA GLN A 87 -4.73 -8.03 -0.97
C GLN A 87 -5.85 -7.04 -1.16
N ALA A 88 -5.98 -6.52 -2.35
CA ALA A 88 -7.01 -5.53 -2.66
C ALA A 88 -7.66 -5.82 -3.99
N ARG A 89 -8.94 -5.50 -4.08
CA ARG A 89 -9.72 -5.50 -5.31
C ARG A 89 -10.47 -4.20 -5.39
N GLY A 90 -10.28 -3.47 -6.48
CA GLY A 90 -10.92 -2.17 -6.64
C GLY A 90 -10.23 -1.31 -7.68
N CYS A 91 -10.48 -0.02 -7.60
CA CYS A 91 -9.93 0.95 -8.54
C CYS A 91 -8.42 1.19 -8.33
N VAL A 92 -7.81 1.91 -9.27
CA VAL A 92 -6.39 2.28 -9.21
C VAL A 92 -6.04 2.98 -7.89
N ALA A 93 -6.89 3.91 -7.46
CA ALA A 93 -6.68 4.64 -6.21
C ALA A 93 -6.74 3.72 -4.98
N ALA A 94 -7.65 2.75 -4.95
CA ALA A 94 -7.75 1.78 -3.85
C ALA A 94 -6.49 0.93 -3.73
N MET A 95 -5.97 0.46 -4.85
CA MET A 95 -4.73 -0.32 -4.89
C MET A 95 -3.53 0.51 -4.44
N ALA A 96 -3.43 1.75 -4.90
CA ALA A 96 -2.34 2.65 -4.53
C ALA A 96 -2.38 3.03 -3.05
N CYS A 97 -3.57 3.34 -2.52
CA CYS A 97 -3.73 3.64 -1.09
C CYS A 97 -3.37 2.44 -0.20
N ALA A 98 -3.74 1.23 -0.62
CA ALA A 98 -3.38 0.00 0.09
C ALA A 98 -1.87 -0.22 0.12
N ALA A 99 -1.19 -0.03 -1.01
CA ALA A 99 0.25 -0.17 -1.10
C ALA A 99 0.97 0.88 -0.23
N ALA A 100 0.53 2.14 -0.28
CA ALA A 100 1.08 3.22 0.53
C ALA A 100 0.88 2.97 2.03
N LEU A 101 -0.29 2.47 2.42
CA LEU A 101 -0.60 2.10 3.80
C LEU A 101 0.32 0.99 4.30
N ALA A 102 0.46 -0.08 3.53
CA ALA A 102 1.31 -1.21 3.88
C ALA A 102 2.77 -0.77 4.07
N GLU A 103 3.27 0.06 3.18
CA GLU A 103 4.63 0.64 3.31
C GLU A 103 4.75 1.52 4.55
N ALA A 104 3.75 2.35 4.83
CA ALA A 104 3.77 3.25 5.98
C ALA A 104 3.83 2.51 7.31
N LEU A 105 3.18 1.35 7.39
CA LEU A 105 3.11 0.55 8.60
C LEU A 105 4.31 -0.38 8.78
N GLU A 106 4.85 -0.94 7.70
CA GLU A 106 5.91 -1.94 7.76
C GLU A 106 7.19 -1.36 8.38
N GLY A 107 7.71 -2.03 9.39
CA GLY A 107 8.92 -1.65 10.10
C GLY A 107 8.69 -0.72 11.29
N LEU A 108 7.48 -0.22 11.51
CA LEU A 108 7.21 0.64 12.66
C LEU A 108 7.02 -0.18 13.94
N PRO A 109 7.47 0.36 15.08
CA PRO A 109 7.04 -0.16 16.37
C PRO A 109 5.52 -0.12 16.50
N TRP A 110 4.95 -1.12 17.17
CA TRP A 110 3.49 -1.27 17.31
C TRP A 110 2.81 0.00 17.83
N GLU A 111 3.36 0.58 18.90
CA GLU A 111 2.78 1.78 19.51
C GLU A 111 2.79 3.00 18.56
N GLN A 112 3.86 3.13 17.77
CA GLN A 112 3.94 4.21 16.79
C GLN A 112 2.97 3.99 15.64
N ALA A 113 2.82 2.75 15.20
CA ALA A 113 1.90 2.40 14.13
C ALA A 113 0.44 2.60 14.55
N ASP A 114 0.09 2.23 15.78
CA ASP A 114 -1.25 2.42 16.33
C ASP A 114 -1.62 3.91 16.45
N GLY A 115 -0.65 4.74 16.83
CA GLY A 115 -0.84 6.19 16.95
C GLY A 115 -0.62 6.99 15.66
N LEU A 116 -0.30 6.33 14.55
CA LEU A 116 0.03 7.00 13.29
C LEU A 116 -1.20 7.68 12.68
N ASP A 117 -1.02 8.91 12.19
CA ASP A 117 -2.01 9.52 11.31
C ASP A 117 -1.95 8.84 9.94
N LEU A 118 -2.80 7.83 9.77
CA LEU A 118 -2.83 7.01 8.55
C LEU A 118 -3.17 7.83 7.31
N ARG A 119 -4.06 8.81 7.45
CA ARG A 119 -4.44 9.71 6.35
C ARG A 119 -3.23 10.49 5.85
N ALA A 120 -2.54 11.15 6.76
CA ALA A 120 -1.35 11.92 6.43
C ALA A 120 -0.25 11.02 5.85
N ALA A 121 -0.04 9.84 6.42
CA ALA A 121 0.97 8.89 5.96
C ALA A 121 0.73 8.41 4.53
N ILE A 122 -0.52 8.14 4.17
CA ILE A 122 -0.90 7.73 2.81
C ILE A 122 -0.74 8.92 1.85
N LEU A 123 -1.31 10.07 2.20
CA LEU A 123 -1.30 11.25 1.32
C LEU A 123 0.11 11.78 1.05
N GLN A 124 1.01 11.71 2.04
CA GLN A 124 2.42 12.08 1.84
C GLN A 124 3.10 11.21 0.78
N ARG A 125 2.70 9.95 0.68
CA ARG A 125 3.28 9.01 -0.27
C ARG A 125 2.73 9.15 -1.67
N ILE A 126 1.41 9.25 -1.80
CA ILE A 126 0.74 9.34 -3.11
C ILE A 126 0.65 10.78 -3.64
N GLU A 127 1.02 11.77 -2.83
CA GLU A 127 0.99 13.23 -3.07
C GLU A 127 -0.44 13.76 -3.22
N ARG A 128 -1.17 13.28 -4.20
CA ARG A 128 -2.51 13.80 -4.49
C ARG A 128 -3.46 12.68 -4.88
N LEU A 129 -4.66 12.75 -4.32
CA LEU A 129 -5.75 11.85 -4.63
C LEU A 129 -6.87 12.67 -5.31
N PRO A 130 -7.39 12.23 -6.46
CA PRO A 130 -8.55 12.88 -7.07
C PRO A 130 -9.74 12.87 -6.10
N GLU A 131 -10.51 13.94 -6.10
CA GLU A 131 -11.66 14.10 -5.20
C GLU A 131 -12.67 12.94 -5.35
N ALA A 132 -12.90 12.51 -6.59
CA ALA A 132 -13.78 11.37 -6.89
C ALA A 132 -13.28 10.04 -6.29
N SER A 133 -12.03 9.96 -5.86
CA SER A 133 -11.41 8.75 -5.32
C SER A 133 -11.31 8.74 -3.79
N GLY A 134 -11.98 9.65 -3.11
CA GLY A 134 -11.97 9.75 -1.64
C GLY A 134 -12.40 8.46 -0.94
N HIS A 135 -13.28 7.68 -1.55
CA HIS A 135 -13.71 6.37 -1.03
C HIS A 135 -12.56 5.37 -0.92
N ALA A 136 -11.57 5.45 -1.81
CA ALA A 136 -10.40 4.58 -1.78
C ALA A 136 -9.53 4.84 -0.54
N LEU A 137 -9.37 6.10 -0.19
CA LEU A 137 -8.66 6.49 1.03
C LEU A 137 -9.40 6.00 2.28
N GLU A 138 -10.71 6.19 2.34
CA GLU A 138 -11.53 5.73 3.46
C GLU A 138 -11.48 4.20 3.65
N LEU A 139 -11.46 3.44 2.56
CA LEU A 139 -11.28 2.00 2.59
C LEU A 139 -9.94 1.62 3.28
N ALA A 140 -8.85 2.24 2.85
CA ALA A 140 -7.53 2.02 3.42
C ALA A 140 -7.47 2.42 4.91
N LEU A 141 -8.06 3.56 5.27
CA LEU A 141 -8.11 4.02 6.66
C LEU A 141 -8.90 3.06 7.55
N THR A 142 -10.00 2.54 7.06
CA THR A 142 -10.83 1.57 7.78
C THR A 142 -10.05 0.29 8.05
N ALA A 143 -9.40 -0.27 7.03
CA ALA A 143 -8.59 -1.48 7.17
C ALA A 143 -7.41 -1.25 8.13
N GLY A 144 -6.74 -0.11 8.01
CA GLY A 144 -5.63 0.26 8.88
C GLY A 144 -6.03 0.34 10.35
N ARG A 145 -7.13 1.03 10.67
CA ARG A 145 -7.63 1.13 12.04
C ARG A 145 -8.03 -0.22 12.61
N LYS A 146 -8.71 -1.05 11.83
CA LYS A 146 -9.13 -2.39 12.25
C LYS A 146 -7.95 -3.31 12.59
N LEU A 147 -6.80 -3.11 11.96
CA LEU A 147 -5.61 -3.91 12.22
C LEU A 147 -5.17 -3.83 13.69
N PHE A 148 -5.36 -2.67 14.32
CA PHE A 148 -4.99 -2.42 15.71
C PHE A 148 -6.10 -2.73 16.71
N GLN A 149 -7.33 -2.87 16.26
CA GLN A 149 -8.48 -3.15 17.12
C GLN A 149 -8.65 -4.64 17.47
N ASN A 150 -8.00 -5.53 16.74
CA ASN A 150 -8.13 -6.98 16.94
C ASN A 150 -7.03 -7.53 17.85
#